data_09aab8f474be3724aac564f91e59b211
#
_entry.id   09aab8f474be3724aac564f91e59b211
#
_cell.length_a   1.000
_cell.length_b   1.000
_cell.length_c   1.000
_cell.angle_alpha   90.00
_cell.angle_beta   90.00
_cell.angle_gamma   90.00
#
_symmetry.space_group_name_H-M   'P 1'
#
loop_
_entity.id
_entity.type
_entity.pdbx_description
1 polymer ?
#
loop_
_entity_poly.entity_id
_entity_poly.type
_entity_poly.pdbx_seq_one_letter_code
_entity_poly.pdbx_strand_id
1 'polypeptide(L)'
;NLKDELNKYEAEGMNVTVTMYQPVRYQTDSTPNILADGTRIKTEQASKYKFIAVSRNLLKRWGGWLDYGDFILLKGTSHKDGVYQVKDTMNARFVNRVDILESPGVKPYKFEKAQILKTDIFASK
;
A
#
# COMPACT_ATOMS: atom_id res chain seq x y z
N ASN A 1 11.46 18.63 13.88
CA ASN A 1 10.33 19.23 13.17
C ASN A 1 9.67 18.20 12.27
N LEU A 2 8.63 18.59 11.58
CA LEU A 2 7.86 17.67 10.73
C LEU A 2 8.73 17.00 9.66
N LYS A 3 9.64 17.76 9.05
CA LYS A 3 10.54 17.21 8.03
C LYS A 3 11.44 16.11 8.60
N ASP A 4 11.95 16.29 9.80
CA ASP A 4 12.79 15.30 10.45
C ASP A 4 12.01 14.04 10.80
N GLU A 5 10.75 14.19 11.25
CA GLU A 5 9.89 13.04 11.52
C GLU A 5 9.58 12.26 10.25
N LEU A 6 9.30 12.93 9.14
CA LEU A 6 9.04 12.25 7.86
C LEU A 6 10.28 11.52 7.35
N ASN A 7 11.47 12.15 7.48
CA ASN A 7 12.72 11.50 7.11
C ASN A 7 13.00 10.24 7.94
N LYS A 8 12.59 10.26 9.20
CA LYS A 8 12.71 9.11 10.08
C LYS A 8 11.92 7.90 9.54
N TYR A 9 10.68 8.12 9.10
CA TYR A 9 9.88 7.04 8.52
C TYR A 9 10.47 6.50 7.22
N GLU A 10 11.09 7.35 6.44
CA GLU A 10 11.77 6.90 5.22
C GLU A 10 12.99 6.02 5.53
N ALA A 11 13.71 6.30 6.59
CA ALA A 11 14.95 5.61 6.95
C ALA A 11 14.74 4.40 7.86
N GLU A 12 13.86 4.54 8.86
CA GLU A 12 13.70 3.54 9.93
C GLU A 12 12.44 2.69 9.80
N GLY A 13 11.50 3.13 8.99
CA GLY A 13 10.22 2.47 8.84
C GLY A 13 9.15 3.01 9.76
N MET A 14 7.91 2.74 9.39
CA MET A 14 6.72 3.15 10.12
C MET A 14 5.86 1.93 10.42
N ASN A 15 5.34 1.85 11.62
CA ASN A 15 4.43 0.76 12.01
C ASN A 15 3.09 0.91 11.31
N VAL A 16 2.62 -0.17 10.72
CA VAL A 16 1.32 -0.20 10.02
C VAL A 16 0.62 -1.53 10.27
N THR A 17 -0.69 -1.50 10.12
CA THR A 17 -1.50 -2.72 10.00
C THR A 17 -1.60 -3.06 8.52
N VAL A 18 -1.41 -4.32 8.18
CA VAL A 18 -1.46 -4.82 6.80
C VAL A 18 -2.69 -5.70 6.65
N THR A 19 -3.50 -5.38 5.66
CA THR A 19 -4.61 -6.23 5.22
C THR A 19 -4.49 -6.42 3.71
N MET A 20 -5.48 -7.02 3.09
CA MET A 20 -5.51 -7.19 1.64
C MET A 20 -6.86 -6.78 1.10
N TYR A 21 -6.91 -6.49 -0.19
CA TYR A 21 -8.17 -6.26 -0.88
C TYR A 21 -8.12 -6.89 -2.27
N GLN A 22 -9.28 -7.16 -2.81
CA GLN A 22 -9.42 -7.80 -4.12
C GLN A 22 -10.18 -6.84 -5.04
N PRO A 23 -9.88 -6.86 -6.36
CA PRO A 23 -10.54 -5.97 -7.30
C PRO A 23 -11.95 -6.48 -7.67
N VAL A 24 -12.83 -6.50 -6.68
CA VAL A 24 -14.23 -6.93 -6.82
C VAL A 24 -15.15 -5.86 -6.26
N ARG A 25 -16.35 -5.74 -6.82
CA ARG A 25 -17.25 -4.62 -6.52
C ARG A 25 -17.60 -4.43 -5.06
N TYR A 26 -17.76 -5.51 -4.31
CA TYR A 26 -18.14 -5.39 -2.90
C TYR A 26 -16.98 -4.97 -2.00
N GLN A 27 -15.74 -4.96 -2.49
CA GLN A 27 -14.56 -4.51 -1.74
C GLN A 27 -14.04 -3.16 -2.25
N THR A 28 -14.48 -2.72 -3.40
CA THR A 28 -14.03 -1.49 -4.05
C THR A 28 -15.27 -0.67 -4.47
N ASP A 29 -15.06 0.36 -5.26
CA ASP A 29 -16.16 1.12 -5.86
C ASP A 29 -16.68 0.42 -7.13
N SER A 30 -17.43 1.14 -7.96
CA SER A 30 -18.01 0.59 -9.19
C SER A 30 -16.99 0.29 -10.29
N THR A 31 -15.71 0.65 -10.09
CA THR A 31 -14.64 0.43 -11.08
C THR A 31 -13.48 -0.33 -10.44
N PRO A 32 -13.68 -1.63 -10.10
CA PRO A 32 -12.67 -2.38 -9.34
C PRO A 32 -11.35 -2.60 -10.09
N ASN A 33 -11.33 -2.46 -11.41
CA ASN A 33 -10.13 -2.64 -12.23
C ASN A 33 -9.36 -1.33 -12.45
N ILE A 34 -9.80 -0.23 -11.84
CA ILE A 34 -9.12 1.07 -11.92
C ILE A 34 -8.74 1.51 -10.51
N LEU A 35 -7.45 1.70 -10.27
CA LEU A 35 -6.93 2.13 -8.98
C LEU A 35 -7.05 3.65 -8.81
N ALA A 36 -6.87 4.15 -7.60
CA ALA A 36 -7.06 5.59 -7.32
C ALA A 36 -6.14 6.49 -8.14
N ASP A 37 -4.95 6.00 -8.51
CA ASP A 37 -4.02 6.77 -9.35
C ASP A 37 -4.35 6.66 -10.86
N GLY A 38 -5.44 5.99 -11.22
CA GLY A 38 -5.86 5.81 -12.61
C GLY A 38 -5.31 4.57 -13.29
N THR A 39 -4.44 3.81 -12.64
CA THR A 39 -3.87 2.59 -13.23
C THR A 39 -4.95 1.55 -13.47
N ARG A 40 -4.98 0.98 -14.68
CA ARG A 40 -5.86 -0.14 -15.01
C ARG A 40 -5.13 -1.46 -14.77
N ILE A 41 -5.83 -2.44 -14.21
CA ILE A 41 -5.26 -3.75 -13.93
C ILE A 41 -6.13 -4.85 -14.55
N LYS A 42 -5.53 -6.01 -14.74
CA LYS A 42 -6.27 -7.24 -15.05
C LYS A 42 -6.58 -7.91 -13.72
N THR A 43 -7.85 -8.02 -13.40
CA THR A 43 -8.29 -8.43 -12.05
C THR A 43 -7.76 -9.79 -11.65
N GLU A 44 -7.72 -10.74 -12.58
CA GLU A 44 -7.23 -12.10 -12.31
C GLU A 44 -5.71 -12.16 -12.08
N GLN A 45 -4.98 -11.08 -12.43
CA GLN A 45 -3.54 -11.00 -12.25
C GLN A 45 -3.13 -10.04 -11.14
N ALA A 46 -4.09 -9.61 -10.32
CA ALA A 46 -3.86 -8.54 -9.36
C ALA A 46 -2.66 -8.78 -8.42
N SER A 47 -2.50 -10.01 -7.93
CA SER A 47 -1.39 -10.34 -7.02
C SER A 47 0.00 -10.15 -7.64
N LYS A 48 0.11 -10.24 -8.97
CA LYS A 48 1.40 -10.17 -9.65
C LYS A 48 1.97 -8.75 -9.74
N TYR A 49 1.12 -7.74 -9.65
CA TYR A 49 1.56 -6.35 -9.80
C TYR A 49 2.35 -5.85 -8.60
N LYS A 50 2.14 -6.43 -7.41
CA LYS A 50 2.74 -5.93 -6.16
C LYS A 50 2.36 -4.47 -5.89
N PHE A 51 1.08 -4.17 -6.02
CA PHE A 51 0.51 -2.85 -5.73
C PHE A 51 -0.13 -2.84 -4.35
N ILE A 52 -0.12 -1.67 -3.70
CA ILE A 52 -0.79 -1.48 -2.41
C ILE A 52 -1.63 -0.23 -2.44
N ALA A 53 -2.69 -0.25 -1.63
CA ALA A 53 -3.40 0.94 -1.21
C ALA A 53 -2.87 1.34 0.17
N VAL A 54 -2.82 2.64 0.43
CA VAL A 54 -2.41 3.16 1.74
C VAL A 54 -3.50 4.01 2.34
N SER A 55 -3.57 4.04 3.66
CA SER A 55 -4.49 4.96 4.34
C SER A 55 -4.13 6.40 3.99
N ARG A 56 -5.14 7.28 3.92
CA ARG A 56 -4.97 8.65 3.44
C ARG A 56 -3.90 9.42 4.20
N ASN A 57 -3.81 9.22 5.51
CA ASN A 57 -2.85 9.93 6.34
C ASN A 57 -1.38 9.67 5.95
N LEU A 58 -1.11 8.61 5.17
CA LEU A 58 0.25 8.31 4.70
C LEU A 58 0.62 9.07 3.43
N LEU A 59 -0.36 9.61 2.72
CA LEU A 59 -0.12 10.35 1.47
C LEU A 59 0.20 11.83 1.75
N LYS A 60 1.16 12.38 1.01
CA LYS A 60 1.61 13.78 1.17
C LYS A 60 0.48 14.78 1.08
N ARG A 61 -0.50 14.55 0.22
CA ARG A 61 -1.64 15.46 0.08
C ARG A 61 -2.47 15.60 1.36
N TRP A 62 -2.35 14.68 2.30
CA TRP A 62 -3.02 14.71 3.60
C TRP A 62 -2.02 14.74 4.76
N GLY A 63 -0.80 15.22 4.52
CA GLY A 63 0.19 15.42 5.58
C GLY A 63 1.14 14.25 5.82
N GLY A 64 1.09 13.22 4.99
CA GLY A 64 1.96 12.05 5.11
C GLY A 64 3.28 12.21 4.36
N TRP A 65 3.88 11.08 4.02
CA TRP A 65 5.22 11.03 3.43
C TRP A 65 5.32 10.21 2.15
N LEU A 66 4.22 9.65 1.65
CA LEU A 66 4.18 8.82 0.45
C LEU A 66 3.41 9.51 -0.68
N ASP A 67 3.81 9.23 -1.92
CA ASP A 67 3.09 9.60 -3.13
C ASP A 67 2.71 8.36 -3.92
N TYR A 68 1.69 8.47 -4.77
CA TYR A 68 1.43 7.43 -5.75
C TYR A 68 2.66 7.20 -6.61
N GLY A 69 3.00 5.94 -6.84
CA GLY A 69 4.18 5.55 -7.60
C GLY A 69 5.41 5.26 -6.75
N ASP A 70 5.42 5.66 -5.48
CA ASP A 70 6.53 5.35 -4.58
C ASP A 70 6.62 3.85 -4.35
N PHE A 71 7.85 3.36 -4.22
CA PHE A 71 8.11 1.98 -3.80
C PHE A 71 8.38 1.94 -2.31
N ILE A 72 7.79 0.95 -1.64
CA ILE A 72 8.03 0.72 -0.22
C ILE A 72 8.50 -0.71 0.00
N LEU A 73 9.28 -0.89 1.05
CA LEU A 73 9.64 -2.21 1.54
C LEU A 73 8.75 -2.53 2.73
N LEU A 74 8.05 -3.66 2.64
CA LEU A 74 7.18 -4.17 3.70
C LEU A 74 7.92 -5.23 4.48
N LYS A 75 7.93 -5.11 5.80
CA LYS A 75 8.57 -6.06 6.73
C LYS A 75 7.63 -6.41 7.87
N GLY A 76 7.87 -7.55 8.48
CA GLY A 76 7.15 -7.95 9.70
C GLY A 76 5.90 -8.75 9.44
N THR A 77 5.68 -9.19 8.22
CA THR A 77 4.62 -10.16 7.91
C THR A 77 5.23 -11.57 7.86
N SER A 78 4.40 -12.60 7.98
CA SER A 78 4.92 -13.96 7.95
C SER A 78 5.31 -14.41 6.53
N HIS A 79 4.64 -13.88 5.50
CA HIS A 79 4.85 -14.37 4.12
C HIS A 79 4.54 -13.34 3.04
N LYS A 80 4.40 -12.07 3.42
CA LYS A 80 4.09 -11.00 2.47
C LYS A 80 5.15 -9.89 2.43
N ASP A 81 6.28 -10.10 3.07
CA ASP A 81 7.38 -9.14 3.04
C ASP A 81 7.89 -8.96 1.60
N GLY A 82 8.29 -7.76 1.27
CA GLY A 82 8.82 -7.46 -0.05
C GLY A 82 8.57 -6.02 -0.48
N VAL A 83 8.86 -5.75 -1.74
CA VAL A 83 8.71 -4.42 -2.32
C VAL A 83 7.35 -4.31 -3.01
N TYR A 84 6.66 -3.23 -2.70
CA TYR A 84 5.34 -2.90 -3.28
C TYR A 84 5.34 -1.47 -3.77
N GLN A 85 4.45 -1.18 -4.72
CA GLN A 85 4.29 0.17 -5.24
C GLN A 85 2.95 0.75 -4.81
N VAL A 86 2.97 1.99 -4.33
CA VAL A 86 1.76 2.71 -3.89
C VAL A 86 0.96 3.12 -5.12
N LYS A 87 -0.26 2.62 -5.27
CA LYS A 87 -1.11 2.87 -6.45
C LYS A 87 -2.53 3.27 -6.09
N ASP A 88 -2.92 3.12 -4.83
CA ASP A 88 -4.31 3.28 -4.43
C ASP A 88 -4.39 3.86 -3.04
N THR A 89 -5.58 4.26 -2.62
CA THR A 89 -5.81 4.79 -1.28
C THR A 89 -7.03 4.14 -0.66
N MET A 90 -7.08 4.15 0.66
CA MET A 90 -8.14 3.53 1.45
C MET A 90 -9.18 4.55 1.88
N ASN A 91 -10.30 4.06 2.40
CA ASN A 91 -11.34 4.90 3.00
C ASN A 91 -10.74 5.77 4.12
N ALA A 92 -11.26 6.99 4.28
CA ALA A 92 -10.74 7.98 5.23
C ALA A 92 -10.74 7.50 6.69
N ARG A 93 -11.57 6.51 7.03
CA ARG A 93 -11.63 5.98 8.41
C ARG A 93 -10.39 5.20 8.82
N PHE A 94 -9.58 4.72 7.87
CA PHE A 94 -8.38 3.95 8.16
C PHE A 94 -7.18 4.86 8.40
N VAL A 95 -6.34 4.48 9.36
CA VAL A 95 -5.15 5.24 9.75
C VAL A 95 -3.99 4.25 9.92
N ASN A 96 -2.81 4.62 9.40
CA ASN A 96 -1.57 3.83 9.51
C ASN A 96 -1.78 2.39 9.05
N ARG A 97 -2.38 2.24 7.87
CA ARG A 97 -2.76 0.94 7.33
C ARG A 97 -2.42 0.84 5.85
N VAL A 98 -2.04 -0.35 5.43
CA VAL A 98 -1.84 -0.67 4.01
C VAL A 98 -2.65 -1.89 3.64
N ASP A 99 -3.15 -1.91 2.40
CA ASP A 99 -3.90 -3.02 1.81
C ASP A 99 -3.11 -3.53 0.61
N ILE A 100 -2.76 -4.81 0.63
CA ILE A 100 -2.10 -5.44 -0.51
C ILE A 100 -3.16 -5.85 -1.52
N LEU A 101 -2.97 -5.45 -2.79
CA LEU A 101 -3.84 -5.86 -3.88
C LEU A 101 -3.57 -7.33 -4.19
N GLU A 102 -4.59 -8.17 -4.10
CA GLU A 102 -4.50 -9.60 -4.34
C GLU A 102 -5.52 -10.05 -5.38
N SER A 103 -5.20 -11.13 -6.07
CA SER A 103 -6.13 -11.73 -7.04
C SER A 103 -7.35 -12.31 -6.32
N PRO A 104 -8.51 -12.39 -7.00
CA PRO A 104 -9.67 -13.08 -6.44
C PRO A 104 -9.30 -14.52 -6.05
N GLY A 105 -9.82 -14.97 -4.93
CA GLY A 105 -9.55 -16.32 -4.42
C GLY A 105 -8.44 -16.40 -3.38
N VAL A 106 -7.62 -15.37 -3.24
CA VAL A 106 -6.62 -15.34 -2.16
C VAL A 106 -7.32 -15.19 -0.82
N LYS A 107 -6.95 -16.01 0.16
CA LYS A 107 -7.57 -15.97 1.49
C LYS A 107 -7.18 -14.68 2.22
N PRO A 108 -8.13 -14.02 2.87
CA PRO A 108 -7.84 -12.83 3.66
C PRO A 108 -6.80 -13.08 4.76
N TYR A 109 -6.00 -12.07 5.02
CA TYR A 109 -5.00 -12.08 6.09
C TYR A 109 -4.89 -10.69 6.72
N LYS A 110 -4.27 -10.63 7.89
CA LYS A 110 -4.03 -9.38 8.61
C LYS A 110 -2.77 -9.50 9.45
N PHE A 111 -1.92 -8.49 9.38
CA PHE A 111 -0.70 -8.40 10.19
C PHE A 111 -0.71 -7.05 10.92
N GLU A 112 -0.72 -7.07 12.25
CA GLU A 112 -0.88 -5.84 13.03
C GLU A 112 0.42 -5.18 13.44
N LYS A 113 1.56 -5.87 13.28
CA LYS A 113 2.86 -5.37 13.72
C LYS A 113 3.86 -5.33 12.58
N ALA A 114 3.42 -4.89 11.41
CA ALA A 114 4.29 -4.75 10.26
C ALA A 114 4.89 -3.35 10.21
N GLN A 115 5.86 -3.18 9.33
CA GLN A 115 6.52 -1.90 9.09
C GLN A 115 6.68 -1.66 7.59
N ILE A 116 6.59 -0.40 7.18
CA ILE A 116 6.93 0.01 5.83
C ILE A 116 8.01 1.08 5.88
N LEU A 117 8.89 1.06 4.89
CA LEU A 117 9.86 2.14 4.67
C LEU A 117 9.95 2.41 3.18
N LYS A 118 10.27 3.66 2.85
CA LYS A 118 10.39 4.06 1.46
C LYS A 118 11.69 3.50 0.88
N THR A 119 11.62 3.01 -0.35
CA THR A 119 12.82 2.55 -1.06
C THR A 119 12.75 2.99 -2.51
N ASP A 120 13.90 3.33 -3.09
CA ASP A 120 14.03 3.68 -4.50
C ASP A 120 14.83 2.66 -5.30
N ILE A 121 15.19 1.54 -4.67
CA ILE A 121 16.00 0.49 -5.32
C ILE A 121 15.42 0.06 -6.65
N PHE A 122 14.09 -0.06 -6.74
CA PHE A 122 13.42 -0.50 -7.96
C PHE A 122 12.97 0.66 -8.84
N ALA A 123 12.89 1.87 -8.31
CA ALA A 123 12.50 3.05 -9.09
C ALA A 123 13.61 3.50 -10.04
N SER A 124 14.86 3.19 -9.71
CA SER A 124 16.01 3.58 -10.54
C SER A 124 16.28 2.60 -11.68
N LYS A 125 15.50 1.55 -11.78
CA LYS A 125 15.60 0.60 -12.89
C LYS A 125 14.62 0.98 -13.97
#